data_a98cf684e7fd5bf857bb3d96c9a9058a
#
_entry.id   a98cf684e7fd5bf857bb3d96c9a9058a
#
_cell.length_a   1.000
_cell.length_b   1.000
_cell.length_c   1.000
_cell.angle_alpha   90.00
_cell.angle_beta   90.00
_cell.angle_gamma   90.00
#
_symmetry.space_group_name_H-M   'P 1'
#
loop_
_entity.id
_entity.type
_entity.pdbx_description
1 polymer ?
#
loop_
_entity_poly.entity_id
_entity_poly.type
_entity_poly.pdbx_seq_one_letter_code
_entity_poly.pdbx_strand_id
1 'polypeptide(L)'
;MSACRALRRPHSRRRSTVLAAGAALAALTLTACGSGNTSGGGGQTGFVQGAGGVDVVKDKGGRQSAPDLSGKTLDGKDLDVAEAYKGKIVVLNVWGSWCAPCRAEAKNLVAVANAYKDKGVEFVGLNTRDPDPAPALAFEKEFKVPYPSLYDSSGKLLLRFPKGSLNPQAIPSTVLIDRDGKIAARAIKPLGEDELREALDPLVAEK
;
A
#
# COMPACT_ATOMS: atom_id res chain seq x y z
N MET A 1 59.02 -28.93 26.93
CA MET A 1 59.40 -30.34 27.05
C MET A 1 58.31 -31.17 26.38
N SER A 2 58.78 -31.98 25.43
CA SER A 2 58.25 -33.17 24.77
C SER A 2 57.08 -32.91 23.82
N ALA A 3 57.29 -32.84 22.55
CA ALA A 3 57.80 -33.77 21.54
C ALA A 3 56.78 -34.78 21.01
N CYS A 4 56.51 -34.61 19.70
CA CYS A 4 56.38 -35.63 18.66
C CYS A 4 55.28 -36.69 18.75
N ARG A 5 54.45 -36.82 17.71
CA ARG A 5 54.78 -37.84 16.69
C ARG A 5 53.81 -37.80 15.49
N ALA A 6 54.40 -37.65 14.36
CA ALA A 6 53.78 -37.92 13.06
C ALA A 6 53.62 -39.42 12.85
N LEU A 7 52.52 -39.80 12.19
CA LEU A 7 52.43 -41.11 11.55
C LEU A 7 51.83 -40.97 10.15
N ARG A 8 52.74 -41.10 9.18
CA ARG A 8 52.44 -41.38 7.77
C ARG A 8 52.04 -42.83 7.61
N ARG A 9 51.10 -43.12 6.74
CA ARG A 9 51.03 -44.37 5.96
C ARG A 9 49.96 -44.31 4.86
N PRO A 10 49.99 -45.23 3.86
CA PRO A 10 50.56 -44.95 2.56
C PRO A 10 49.53 -45.15 1.41
N HIS A 11 50.01 -44.79 0.20
CA HIS A 11 49.36 -44.99 -1.11
C HIS A 11 48.94 -46.46 -1.35
N SER A 12 47.72 -46.61 -1.85
CA SER A 12 47.32 -47.81 -2.59
C SER A 12 46.78 -47.36 -3.95
N ARG A 13 47.64 -47.46 -4.97
CA ARG A 13 47.25 -47.46 -6.38
C ARG A 13 46.53 -48.78 -6.65
N ARG A 14 45.29 -48.72 -7.16
CA ARG A 14 44.80 -49.77 -8.03
C ARG A 14 44.17 -49.20 -9.28
N ARG A 15 44.59 -49.81 -10.35
CA ARG A 15 44.41 -49.48 -11.77
C ARG A 15 43.05 -49.94 -12.27
N SER A 16 42.51 -49.15 -13.18
CA SER A 16 41.83 -49.54 -14.42
C SER A 16 40.57 -50.45 -14.36
N THR A 17 39.44 -49.87 -14.80
CA THR A 17 38.83 -50.44 -16.03
C THR A 17 37.90 -49.35 -16.63
N VAL A 18 38.14 -49.12 -17.90
CA VAL A 18 37.35 -48.36 -18.85
C VAL A 18 36.13 -49.22 -19.21
N LEU A 19 34.95 -48.66 -19.12
CA LEU A 19 33.82 -49.14 -19.93
C LEU A 19 33.03 -47.91 -20.38
N ALA A 20 33.18 -47.66 -21.67
CA ALA A 20 32.34 -46.73 -22.44
C ALA A 20 30.99 -47.36 -22.71
N ALA A 21 29.90 -46.66 -22.51
CA ALA A 21 28.70 -46.78 -23.32
C ALA A 21 27.63 -45.75 -22.92
N GLY A 22 27.09 -45.08 -23.92
CA GLY A 22 25.73 -44.58 -23.92
C GLY A 22 25.53 -43.08 -23.74
N ALA A 23 25.75 -42.35 -24.83
CA ALA A 23 25.18 -41.02 -25.03
C ALA A 23 23.64 -41.09 -25.01
N ALA A 24 23.00 -40.42 -24.08
CA ALA A 24 21.61 -40.01 -24.20
C ALA A 24 21.55 -38.51 -23.92
N LEU A 25 21.59 -37.74 -24.99
CA LEU A 25 21.28 -36.30 -24.99
C LEU A 25 19.80 -36.14 -24.71
N ALA A 26 19.42 -35.94 -23.48
CA ALA A 26 18.12 -35.36 -23.13
C ALA A 26 18.29 -33.84 -23.17
N ALA A 27 17.97 -33.24 -24.30
CA ALA A 27 17.78 -31.81 -24.44
C ALA A 27 16.57 -31.38 -23.60
N LEU A 28 16.79 -30.96 -22.37
CA LEU A 28 15.83 -30.21 -21.58
C LEU A 28 15.75 -28.81 -22.19
N THR A 29 14.79 -28.63 -23.09
CA THR A 29 14.34 -27.28 -23.49
C THR A 29 13.71 -26.63 -22.27
N LEU A 30 14.49 -25.82 -21.54
CA LEU A 30 13.94 -24.81 -20.66
C LEU A 30 13.24 -23.79 -21.56
N THR A 31 11.94 -23.93 -21.73
CA THR A 31 11.09 -22.84 -22.16
C THR A 31 11.17 -21.79 -21.04
N ALA A 32 12.02 -20.80 -21.25
CA ALA A 32 11.98 -19.57 -20.47
C ALA A 32 10.61 -18.92 -20.73
N CYS A 33 9.64 -19.18 -19.86
CA CYS A 33 8.43 -18.41 -19.76
C CYS A 33 8.81 -16.98 -19.45
N GLY A 34 8.31 -16.11 -20.30
CA GLY A 34 8.59 -14.71 -20.40
C GLY A 34 8.61 -13.97 -19.07
N SER A 35 9.53 -13.07 -19.03
CA SER A 35 9.75 -12.00 -18.09
C SER A 35 8.46 -11.20 -17.82
N GLY A 36 7.65 -11.67 -16.87
CA GLY A 36 6.66 -10.86 -16.18
C GLY A 36 7.29 -10.44 -14.88
N ASN A 37 7.73 -9.20 -14.80
CA ASN A 37 8.27 -8.59 -13.60
C ASN A 37 7.15 -8.43 -12.57
N THR A 38 6.83 -9.48 -11.81
CA THR A 38 5.92 -9.44 -10.66
C THR A 38 6.74 -9.60 -9.39
N SER A 39 7.52 -8.57 -9.08
CA SER A 39 8.06 -8.37 -7.73
C SER A 39 6.96 -7.75 -6.88
N GLY A 40 6.26 -8.57 -6.10
CA GLY A 40 5.29 -8.07 -5.13
C GLY A 40 4.43 -9.22 -4.64
N GLY A 41 4.70 -9.72 -3.44
CA GLY A 41 3.82 -10.63 -2.71
C GLY A 41 2.45 -10.03 -2.48
N GLY A 42 1.61 -10.02 -3.52
CA GLY A 42 0.22 -9.62 -3.48
C GLY A 42 -0.66 -10.81 -3.73
N GLY A 43 -1.34 -11.32 -2.68
CA GLY A 43 -2.55 -12.06 -2.93
C GLY A 43 -3.45 -11.22 -3.85
N GLN A 44 -4.32 -11.83 -4.62
CA GLN A 44 -5.23 -11.35 -5.70
C GLN A 44 -5.86 -9.96 -5.53
N THR A 45 -5.10 -8.94 -5.24
CA THR A 45 -5.61 -7.57 -5.03
C THR A 45 -5.66 -6.74 -6.31
N GLY A 46 -5.09 -7.24 -7.41
CA GLY A 46 -5.07 -6.55 -8.72
C GLY A 46 -4.18 -5.29 -8.75
N PHE A 47 -3.49 -4.95 -7.66
CA PHE A 47 -2.60 -3.79 -7.63
C PHE A 47 -1.35 -4.01 -8.47
N VAL A 48 -1.04 -3.04 -9.32
CA VAL A 48 0.21 -2.91 -10.06
C VAL A 48 0.85 -1.58 -9.71
N GLN A 49 2.16 -1.51 -9.73
CA GLN A 49 2.88 -0.27 -9.44
C GLN A 49 2.56 0.78 -10.51
N GLY A 50 2.07 1.92 -10.07
CA GLY A 50 1.83 3.10 -10.88
C GLY A 50 2.95 4.13 -10.74
N ALA A 51 2.71 5.33 -11.26
CA ALA A 51 3.62 6.46 -11.15
C ALA A 51 3.77 6.90 -9.69
N GLY A 52 4.92 7.49 -9.34
CA GLY A 52 5.16 8.09 -8.03
C GLY A 52 5.09 7.10 -6.85
N GLY A 53 5.13 5.76 -7.09
CA GLY A 53 5.01 4.76 -6.02
C GLY A 53 3.60 4.63 -5.45
N VAL A 54 2.60 4.99 -6.24
CA VAL A 54 1.19 4.72 -5.99
C VAL A 54 0.82 3.43 -6.72
N ASP A 55 0.30 2.45 -6.00
CA ASP A 55 -0.20 1.21 -6.58
C ASP A 55 -1.62 1.43 -7.11
N VAL A 56 -1.91 0.99 -8.33
CA VAL A 56 -3.21 1.19 -8.99
C VAL A 56 -3.83 -0.14 -9.43
N VAL A 57 -5.16 -0.21 -9.41
CA VAL A 57 -5.94 -1.27 -10.05
C VAL A 57 -6.48 -0.74 -11.37
N LYS A 58 -5.82 -1.11 -12.48
CA LYS A 58 -6.15 -0.58 -13.83
C LYS A 58 -7.51 -1.05 -14.34
N ASP A 59 -7.83 -2.32 -14.11
CA ASP A 59 -9.13 -2.88 -14.51
C ASP A 59 -10.20 -2.54 -13.47
N LYS A 60 -11.20 -1.74 -13.85
CA LYS A 60 -12.34 -1.41 -12.96
C LYS A 60 -13.04 -2.65 -12.41
N GLY A 61 -13.15 -3.70 -13.22
CA GLY A 61 -13.76 -4.98 -12.81
C GLY A 61 -12.99 -5.70 -11.71
N GLY A 62 -11.68 -5.46 -11.63
CA GLY A 62 -10.80 -6.04 -10.60
C GLY A 62 -10.74 -5.24 -9.30
N ARG A 63 -11.35 -4.05 -9.22
CA ARG A 63 -11.35 -3.22 -8.02
C ARG A 63 -12.24 -3.83 -6.93
N GLN A 64 -11.71 -3.95 -5.74
CA GLN A 64 -12.45 -4.40 -4.56
C GLN A 64 -13.30 -3.26 -3.98
N SER A 65 -14.46 -3.58 -3.40
CA SER A 65 -15.28 -2.58 -2.72
C SER A 65 -14.54 -2.02 -1.50
N ALA A 66 -14.63 -0.71 -1.29
CA ALA A 66 -14.21 -0.10 -0.04
C ALA A 66 -15.09 -0.64 1.10
N PRO A 67 -14.55 -0.77 2.31
CA PRO A 67 -15.34 -1.20 3.45
C PRO A 67 -16.31 -0.09 3.87
N ASP A 68 -17.31 -0.46 4.68
CA ASP A 68 -18.12 0.50 5.41
C ASP A 68 -17.23 1.32 6.36
N LEU A 69 -17.19 2.64 6.14
CA LEU A 69 -16.43 3.61 6.92
C LEU A 69 -17.41 4.62 7.53
N SER A 70 -18.01 4.21 8.62
CA SER A 70 -18.95 5.02 9.37
C SER A 70 -18.54 5.16 10.84
N GLY A 71 -18.76 6.33 11.42
CA GLY A 71 -18.40 6.61 12.80
C GLY A 71 -18.45 8.09 13.16
N LYS A 72 -17.92 8.41 14.35
CA LYS A 72 -17.76 9.79 14.78
C LYS A 72 -16.51 10.42 14.15
N THR A 73 -16.65 11.66 13.74
CA THR A 73 -15.52 12.50 13.35
C THR A 73 -14.82 13.06 14.59
N LEU A 74 -13.64 13.65 14.41
CA LEU A 74 -12.89 14.29 15.50
C LEU A 74 -13.69 15.40 16.20
N ASP A 75 -14.56 16.12 15.46
CA ASP A 75 -15.47 17.13 16.01
C ASP A 75 -16.81 16.56 16.53
N GLY A 76 -16.93 15.24 16.62
CA GLY A 76 -18.03 14.52 17.25
C GLY A 76 -19.27 14.31 16.39
N LYS A 77 -19.28 14.72 15.13
CA LYS A 77 -20.39 14.49 14.20
C LYS A 77 -20.39 13.05 13.69
N ASP A 78 -21.56 12.58 13.27
CA ASP A 78 -21.67 11.31 12.57
C ASP A 78 -21.29 11.49 11.10
N LEU A 79 -20.50 10.56 10.57
CA LEU A 79 -20.14 10.51 9.16
C LEU A 79 -20.24 9.06 8.68
N ASP A 80 -21.01 8.85 7.63
CA ASP A 80 -20.97 7.66 6.77
C ASP A 80 -20.37 8.08 5.43
N VAL A 81 -19.18 7.59 5.13
CA VAL A 81 -18.43 8.03 3.95
C VAL A 81 -19.12 7.64 2.65
N ALA A 82 -19.70 6.44 2.58
CA ALA A 82 -20.37 5.96 1.38
C ALA A 82 -21.66 6.75 1.07
N GLU A 83 -22.42 7.09 2.11
CA GLU A 83 -23.64 7.89 1.98
C GLU A 83 -23.34 9.36 1.67
N ALA A 84 -22.42 9.96 2.43
CA ALA A 84 -22.10 11.38 2.32
C ALA A 84 -21.47 11.73 0.96
N TYR A 85 -20.70 10.80 0.39
CA TYR A 85 -19.91 11.04 -0.82
C TYR A 85 -20.29 10.11 -1.98
N LYS A 86 -21.52 9.68 -2.05
CA LYS A 86 -22.05 8.83 -3.12
C LYS A 86 -21.78 9.43 -4.49
N GLY A 87 -21.16 8.66 -5.39
CA GLY A 87 -20.81 9.09 -6.75
C GLY A 87 -19.62 10.06 -6.83
N LYS A 88 -18.91 10.28 -5.73
CA LYS A 88 -17.67 11.06 -5.67
C LYS A 88 -16.46 10.14 -5.61
N ILE A 89 -15.32 10.67 -6.03
CA ILE A 89 -14.04 10.05 -5.74
C ILE A 89 -13.67 10.44 -4.32
N VAL A 90 -13.26 9.45 -3.50
CA VAL A 90 -12.85 9.71 -2.12
C VAL A 90 -11.37 9.44 -1.96
N VAL A 91 -10.64 10.43 -1.46
CA VAL A 91 -9.25 10.28 -0.99
C VAL A 91 -9.31 10.04 0.51
N LEU A 92 -9.08 8.81 0.91
CA LEU A 92 -9.00 8.44 2.33
C LEU A 92 -7.54 8.41 2.76
N ASN A 93 -7.17 9.30 3.69
CA ASN A 93 -5.83 9.35 4.27
C ASN A 93 -5.84 8.83 5.71
N VAL A 94 -5.05 7.81 5.97
CA VAL A 94 -4.85 7.21 7.31
C VAL A 94 -3.68 7.90 7.98
N TRP A 95 -3.93 8.50 9.15
CA TRP A 95 -2.97 9.32 9.84
C TRP A 95 -3.08 9.29 11.36
N GLY A 96 -2.07 9.83 12.04
CA GLY A 96 -2.10 10.07 13.48
C GLY A 96 -1.34 11.35 13.82
N SER A 97 -1.73 12.03 14.90
CA SER A 97 -1.09 13.29 15.32
C SER A 97 0.39 13.12 15.70
N TRP A 98 0.74 11.96 16.20
CA TRP A 98 2.07 11.51 16.60
C TRP A 98 2.97 11.10 15.42
N CYS A 99 2.42 10.97 14.22
CA CYS A 99 3.10 10.43 13.04
C CYS A 99 3.89 11.53 12.33
N ALA A 100 5.20 11.56 12.46
CA ALA A 100 6.05 12.57 11.83
C ALA A 100 5.93 12.63 10.29
N PRO A 101 5.93 11.51 9.54
CA PRO A 101 5.72 11.56 8.09
C PRO A 101 4.31 12.02 7.70
N CYS A 102 3.27 11.79 8.52
CA CYS A 102 1.93 12.33 8.29
C CYS A 102 1.92 13.86 8.38
N ARG A 103 2.68 14.42 9.31
CA ARG A 103 2.87 15.88 9.42
C ARG A 103 3.58 16.47 8.20
N ALA A 104 4.53 15.72 7.63
CA ALA A 104 5.27 16.15 6.45
C ALA A 104 4.36 16.22 5.19
N GLU A 105 3.44 15.26 5.02
CA GLU A 105 2.54 15.23 3.85
C GLU A 105 1.30 16.12 3.99
N ALA A 106 0.93 16.55 5.21
CA ALA A 106 -0.34 17.23 5.48
C ALA A 106 -0.59 18.45 4.57
N LYS A 107 0.44 19.26 4.32
CA LYS A 107 0.32 20.43 3.42
C LYS A 107 0.01 20.04 1.98
N ASN A 108 0.57 18.94 1.51
CA ASN A 108 0.33 18.42 0.15
C ASN A 108 -1.12 17.97 0.00
N LEU A 109 -1.62 17.21 0.98
CA LEU A 109 -3.03 16.77 1.01
C LEU A 109 -4.00 17.95 1.03
N VAL A 110 -3.72 18.95 1.86
CA VAL A 110 -4.53 20.19 1.93
C VAL A 110 -4.53 20.94 0.60
N ALA A 111 -3.38 21.08 -0.07
CA ALA A 111 -3.26 21.74 -1.36
C ALA A 111 -4.08 21.01 -2.42
N VAL A 112 -3.97 19.68 -2.49
CA VAL A 112 -4.73 18.89 -3.48
C VAL A 112 -6.21 18.88 -3.14
N ALA A 113 -6.62 18.77 -1.88
CA ALA A 113 -8.02 18.84 -1.48
C ALA A 113 -8.68 20.14 -1.96
N ASN A 114 -8.03 21.27 -1.74
CA ASN A 114 -8.53 22.56 -2.21
C ASN A 114 -8.60 22.67 -3.75
N ALA A 115 -7.65 22.07 -4.46
CA ALA A 115 -7.59 22.13 -5.92
C ALA A 115 -8.60 21.19 -6.63
N TYR A 116 -9.11 20.17 -5.92
CA TYR A 116 -9.98 19.14 -6.49
C TYR A 116 -11.42 19.16 -5.98
N LYS A 117 -11.76 20.02 -5.02
CA LYS A 117 -13.10 20.12 -4.41
C LYS A 117 -14.22 20.27 -5.45
N ASP A 118 -13.99 21.03 -6.52
CA ASP A 118 -14.97 21.30 -7.58
C ASP A 118 -14.90 20.26 -8.72
N LYS A 119 -14.04 19.24 -8.59
CA LYS A 119 -13.85 18.17 -9.58
C LYS A 119 -14.53 16.85 -9.19
N GLY A 120 -15.36 16.89 -8.14
CA GLY A 120 -16.04 15.68 -7.63
C GLY A 120 -15.13 14.75 -6.84
N VAL A 121 -14.08 15.31 -6.21
CA VAL A 121 -13.16 14.60 -5.32
C VAL A 121 -13.34 15.12 -3.90
N GLU A 122 -13.57 14.22 -2.99
CA GLU A 122 -13.72 14.50 -1.56
C GLU A 122 -12.57 13.87 -0.77
N PHE A 123 -12.17 14.53 0.29
CA PHE A 123 -11.12 14.05 1.17
C PHE A 123 -11.70 13.67 2.53
N VAL A 124 -11.22 12.57 3.09
CA VAL A 124 -11.57 12.09 4.42
C VAL A 124 -10.30 11.63 5.12
N GLY A 125 -10.06 12.13 6.32
CA GLY A 125 -9.06 11.58 7.21
C GLY A 125 -9.60 10.34 7.94
N LEU A 126 -8.73 9.39 8.23
CA LEU A 126 -8.96 8.33 9.19
C LEU A 126 -7.89 8.46 10.27
N ASN A 127 -8.23 9.19 11.33
CA ASN A 127 -7.34 9.38 12.47
C ASN A 127 -7.31 8.12 13.31
N THR A 128 -6.13 7.55 13.52
CA THR A 128 -5.99 6.29 14.23
C THR A 128 -4.91 6.34 15.31
N ARG A 129 -5.10 5.56 16.36
CA ARG A 129 -4.17 5.40 17.49
C ARG A 129 -3.85 6.69 18.25
N ASP A 130 -4.65 7.73 18.09
CA ASP A 130 -4.68 8.84 19.02
C ASP A 130 -5.63 8.45 20.16
N PRO A 131 -5.16 8.30 21.41
CA PRO A 131 -6.00 7.86 22.52
C PRO A 131 -7.03 8.92 22.94
N ASP A 132 -6.75 10.18 22.60
CA ASP A 132 -7.58 11.35 22.84
C ASP A 132 -7.69 12.17 21.54
N PRO A 133 -8.85 12.76 21.22
CA PRO A 133 -9.01 13.55 19.99
C PRO A 133 -8.29 14.90 20.00
N ALA A 134 -7.92 15.45 21.17
CA ALA A 134 -7.37 16.79 21.27
C ALA A 134 -6.04 16.98 20.48
N PRO A 135 -5.05 16.07 20.53
CA PRO A 135 -3.86 16.18 19.68
C PRO A 135 -4.18 16.14 18.19
N ALA A 136 -5.15 15.32 17.78
CA ALA A 136 -5.59 15.23 16.38
C ALA A 136 -6.29 16.51 15.92
N LEU A 137 -7.16 17.10 16.73
CA LEU A 137 -7.80 18.40 16.48
C LEU A 137 -6.76 19.53 16.39
N ALA A 138 -5.73 19.51 17.26
CA ALA A 138 -4.62 20.47 17.20
C ALA A 138 -3.85 20.36 15.87
N PHE A 139 -3.61 19.13 15.40
CA PHE A 139 -3.00 18.87 14.09
C PHE A 139 -3.86 19.45 12.95
N GLU A 140 -5.16 19.13 12.89
CA GLU A 140 -6.06 19.65 11.85
C GLU A 140 -6.06 21.18 11.82
N LYS A 141 -6.09 21.81 13.00
CA LYS A 141 -6.02 23.27 13.13
C LYS A 141 -4.68 23.83 12.63
N GLU A 142 -3.57 23.22 13.01
CA GLU A 142 -2.21 23.63 12.61
C GLU A 142 -2.03 23.60 11.09
N PHE A 143 -2.44 22.50 10.45
CA PHE A 143 -2.32 22.31 9.01
C PHE A 143 -3.48 22.87 8.21
N LYS A 144 -4.52 23.42 8.88
CA LYS A 144 -5.74 23.96 8.27
C LYS A 144 -6.42 22.91 7.36
N VAL A 145 -6.56 21.69 7.87
CA VAL A 145 -7.19 20.57 7.15
C VAL A 145 -8.65 20.94 6.82
N PRO A 146 -9.06 20.95 5.52
CA PRO A 146 -10.38 21.45 5.12
C PRO A 146 -11.46 20.36 5.05
N TYR A 147 -11.15 19.13 5.46
CA TYR A 147 -12.02 17.96 5.34
C TYR A 147 -12.15 17.24 6.68
N PRO A 148 -13.23 16.47 6.89
CA PRO A 148 -13.44 15.76 8.15
C PRO A 148 -12.51 14.57 8.30
N SER A 149 -12.20 14.20 9.55
CA SER A 149 -11.53 12.94 9.88
C SER A 149 -12.42 12.09 10.78
N LEU A 150 -12.63 10.82 10.41
CA LEU A 150 -13.16 9.79 11.29
C LEU A 150 -12.18 9.52 12.43
N TYR A 151 -12.68 9.41 13.65
CA TYR A 151 -11.88 9.10 14.83
C TYR A 151 -11.91 7.61 15.13
N ASP A 152 -10.83 6.92 14.86
CA ASP A 152 -10.66 5.47 15.04
C ASP A 152 -9.49 5.17 15.98
N SER A 153 -9.61 5.58 17.25
CA SER A 153 -8.54 5.43 18.25
C SER A 153 -8.03 4.00 18.41
N SER A 154 -8.90 3.02 18.17
CA SER A 154 -8.58 1.61 18.30
C SER A 154 -8.11 0.93 17.00
N GLY A 155 -8.19 1.62 15.86
CA GLY A 155 -7.82 1.07 14.55
C GLY A 155 -8.84 0.07 13.98
N LYS A 156 -10.06 0.03 14.49
CA LYS A 156 -11.08 -0.95 14.05
C LYS A 156 -11.55 -0.72 12.62
N LEU A 157 -11.66 0.54 12.19
CA LEU A 157 -12.03 0.85 10.80
C LEU A 157 -10.96 0.42 9.82
N LEU A 158 -9.69 0.55 10.18
CA LEU A 158 -8.57 0.05 9.37
C LEU A 158 -8.65 -1.46 9.14
N LEU A 159 -9.08 -2.22 10.12
CA LEU A 159 -9.19 -3.68 10.03
C LEU A 159 -10.33 -4.16 9.13
N ARG A 160 -11.26 -3.26 8.72
CA ARG A 160 -12.34 -3.57 7.78
C ARG A 160 -11.86 -3.63 6.33
N PHE A 161 -10.69 -3.05 6.02
CA PHE A 161 -10.17 -3.06 4.66
C PHE A 161 -9.89 -4.46 4.15
N PRO A 162 -10.20 -4.76 2.88
CA PRO A 162 -9.89 -6.05 2.27
C PRO A 162 -8.42 -6.41 2.44
N LYS A 163 -8.14 -7.68 2.67
CA LYS A 163 -6.78 -8.16 2.87
C LYS A 163 -5.87 -7.76 1.68
N GLY A 164 -4.77 -7.12 2.00
CA GLY A 164 -3.79 -6.66 1.02
C GLY A 164 -4.10 -5.30 0.39
N SER A 165 -5.23 -4.63 0.69
CA SER A 165 -5.49 -3.27 0.22
C SER A 165 -4.81 -2.20 1.07
N LEU A 166 -4.66 -2.43 2.35
CA LEU A 166 -3.89 -1.60 3.29
C LEU A 166 -3.02 -2.47 4.21
N ASN A 167 -1.99 -1.86 4.76
CA ASN A 167 -1.25 -2.40 5.88
C ASN A 167 -1.57 -1.57 7.14
N PRO A 168 -2.30 -2.12 8.12
CA PRO A 168 -2.67 -1.37 9.33
C PRO A 168 -1.48 -0.86 10.15
N GLN A 169 -0.28 -1.39 9.93
CA GLN A 169 0.94 -0.94 10.61
C GLN A 169 1.63 0.22 9.89
N ALA A 170 1.34 0.42 8.61
CA ALA A 170 1.99 1.44 7.79
C ALA A 170 1.16 2.73 7.76
N ILE A 171 1.64 3.76 8.43
CA ILE A 171 1.06 5.11 8.50
C ILE A 171 2.14 6.12 8.16
N PRO A 172 1.89 7.06 7.24
CA PRO A 172 0.63 7.28 6.55
C PRO A 172 0.36 6.28 5.43
N SER A 173 -0.92 6.11 5.14
CA SER A 173 -1.40 5.41 3.96
C SER A 173 -2.56 6.17 3.33
N THR A 174 -2.63 6.22 2.01
CA THR A 174 -3.73 6.85 1.29
C THR A 174 -4.39 5.83 0.38
N VAL A 175 -5.71 5.83 0.36
CA VAL A 175 -6.54 5.00 -0.53
C VAL A 175 -7.39 5.92 -1.40
N LEU A 176 -7.41 5.67 -2.70
CA LEU A 176 -8.31 6.34 -3.63
C LEU A 176 -9.48 5.40 -3.91
N ILE A 177 -10.68 5.88 -3.63
CA ILE A 177 -11.93 5.17 -3.84
C ILE A 177 -12.63 5.85 -5.01
N ASP A 178 -13.04 5.08 -6.02
CA ASP A 178 -13.71 5.60 -7.20
C ASP A 178 -15.18 5.93 -6.94
N ARG A 179 -15.89 6.45 -7.97
CA ARG A 179 -17.29 6.85 -7.88
C ARG A 179 -18.26 5.69 -7.61
N ASP A 180 -17.83 4.46 -7.87
CA ASP A 180 -18.59 3.24 -7.61
C ASP A 180 -18.31 2.66 -6.20
N GLY A 181 -17.55 3.41 -5.36
CA GLY A 181 -17.18 2.97 -4.02
C GLY A 181 -16.12 1.87 -4.00
N LYS A 182 -15.30 1.75 -5.05
CA LYS A 182 -14.29 0.70 -5.16
C LYS A 182 -12.89 1.27 -5.03
N ILE A 183 -11.98 0.48 -4.47
CA ILE A 183 -10.58 0.85 -4.26
C ILE A 183 -9.84 0.83 -5.60
N ALA A 184 -9.49 2.00 -6.09
CA ALA A 184 -8.81 2.19 -7.38
C ALA A 184 -7.30 2.30 -7.25
N ALA A 185 -6.81 2.91 -6.15
CA ALA A 185 -5.38 3.07 -5.93
C ALA A 185 -5.06 3.14 -4.42
N ARG A 186 -3.78 2.93 -4.09
CA ARG A 186 -3.27 3.10 -2.73
C ARG A 186 -1.82 3.60 -2.74
N ALA A 187 -1.44 4.28 -1.70
CA ALA A 187 -0.04 4.54 -1.37
C ALA A 187 0.21 4.15 0.10
N ILE A 188 1.30 3.41 0.35
CA ILE A 188 1.72 3.00 1.71
C ILE A 188 3.01 3.76 2.02
N LYS A 189 2.94 5.07 1.88
CA LYS A 189 4.03 6.03 2.08
C LYS A 189 3.46 7.44 2.15
N PRO A 190 4.23 8.44 2.65
CA PRO A 190 3.85 9.84 2.49
C PRO A 190 3.76 10.21 1.00
N LEU A 191 2.76 11.00 0.64
CA LEU A 191 2.54 11.47 -0.73
C LEU A 191 2.97 12.94 -0.92
N GLY A 192 3.68 13.17 -2.03
CA GLY A 192 3.86 14.48 -2.59
C GLY A 192 2.59 14.98 -3.30
N GLU A 193 2.52 16.28 -3.55
CA GLU A 193 1.39 16.89 -4.25
C GLU A 193 1.25 16.35 -5.68
N ASP A 194 2.36 16.27 -6.42
CA ASP A 194 2.38 15.80 -7.81
C ASP A 194 2.00 14.32 -7.90
N GLU A 195 2.51 13.49 -7.01
CA GLU A 195 2.19 12.05 -6.96
C GLU A 195 0.69 11.80 -6.74
N LEU A 196 0.07 12.59 -5.85
CA LEU A 196 -1.37 12.48 -5.59
C LEU A 196 -2.20 13.00 -6.76
N ARG A 197 -1.77 14.07 -7.45
CA ARG A 197 -2.41 14.58 -8.68
C ARG A 197 -2.34 13.56 -9.81
N GLU A 198 -1.17 12.98 -10.06
CA GLU A 198 -0.99 11.93 -11.07
C GLU A 198 -1.88 10.72 -10.85
N ALA A 199 -2.13 10.36 -9.57
CA ALA A 199 -3.03 9.26 -9.23
C ALA A 199 -4.52 9.64 -9.36
N LEU A 200 -4.89 10.90 -9.12
CA LEU A 200 -6.27 11.37 -9.15
C LEU A 200 -6.76 11.72 -10.55
N ASP A 201 -5.92 12.32 -11.40
CA ASP A 201 -6.33 12.81 -12.73
C ASP A 201 -6.96 11.72 -13.60
N PRO A 202 -6.42 10.48 -13.67
CA PRO A 202 -7.08 9.40 -14.40
C PRO A 202 -8.48 9.06 -13.85
N LEU A 203 -8.64 9.04 -12.51
CA LEU A 203 -9.93 8.75 -11.87
C LEU A 203 -10.96 9.85 -12.11
N VAL A 204 -10.52 11.10 -12.13
CA VAL A 204 -11.38 12.24 -12.45
C VAL A 204 -11.87 12.16 -13.90
N ALA A 205 -11.01 11.69 -14.82
CA ALA A 205 -11.35 11.51 -16.23
C ALA A 205 -12.22 10.27 -16.50
N GLU A 206 -12.27 9.28 -15.60
CA GLU A 206 -13.16 8.12 -15.72
C GLU A 206 -14.63 8.57 -15.67
N LYS A 207 -15.44 8.01 -16.61
CA LYS A 207 -16.90 8.24 -16.66
C LYS A 207 -17.65 7.15 -15.91
#